data_66b6f055b567ae83ed3d368f6e3b0c6b
#
_entry.id   66b6f055b567ae83ed3d368f6e3b0c6b
#
_cell.length_a   1.000
_cell.length_b   1.000
_cell.length_c   1.000
_cell.angle_alpha   90.00
_cell.angle_beta   90.00
_cell.angle_gamma   90.00
#
_symmetry.space_group_name_H-M   'P 1'
#
loop_
_entity.id
_entity.type
_entity.pdbx_description
1 polymer ?
#
loop_
_entity_poly.entity_id
_entity_poly.type
_entity_poly.pdbx_seq_one_letter_code
_entity_poly.pdbx_strand_id
1 'polypeptide(L)' 'MSDHSPAPCVVTLCVEELRAALALHGITLPSLDVDLPSFADSHSPGLVSLGNCNTTTARALATVLRKAADQ' A
#
# COMPACT_ATOMS: atom_id res chain seq x y z
N MET A 1 24.19 -3.49 -8.07
CA MET A 1 24.06 -3.26 -7.12
C MET A 1 23.51 -4.11 -6.37
N SER A 2 23.77 -4.35 -5.63
CA SER A 2 23.24 -5.17 -4.94
C SER A 2 22.45 -4.67 -4.02
N ASP A 3 21.44 -5.07 -3.85
CA ASP A 3 20.58 -4.63 -2.97
C ASP A 3 20.56 -5.51 -1.85
N HIS A 4 21.04 -5.10 -0.76
CA HIS A 4 21.04 -5.88 0.41
C HIS A 4 20.01 -5.39 1.38
N SER A 5 18.90 -4.91 0.87
CA SER A 5 17.88 -4.37 1.73
C SER A 5 17.37 -5.41 2.70
N PRO A 6 17.27 -5.11 3.98
CA PRO A 6 16.67 -6.03 4.93
C PRO A 6 15.17 -6.16 4.67
N ALA A 7 14.58 -7.21 5.20
CA ALA A 7 13.16 -7.47 5.01
C ALA A 7 12.25 -6.29 5.31
N PRO A 8 12.51 -5.45 6.34
CA PRO A 8 11.63 -4.30 6.58
C PRO A 8 11.54 -3.34 5.41
N CYS A 9 12.58 -3.28 4.57
CA CYS A 9 12.53 -2.41 3.40
C CYS A 9 11.51 -2.91 2.38
N VAL A 10 11.23 -4.21 2.36
CA VAL A 10 10.25 -4.76 1.45
C VAL A 10 8.86 -4.20 1.76
N VAL A 11 8.50 -4.13 3.05
CA VAL A 11 7.20 -3.59 3.44
C VAL A 11 7.11 -2.13 3.06
N THR A 12 8.17 -1.37 3.30
CA THR A 12 8.20 0.05 2.96
C THR A 12 8.05 0.24 1.46
N LEU A 13 8.73 -0.57 0.67
CA LEU A 13 8.62 -0.49 -0.78
C LEU A 13 7.21 -0.82 -1.25
N CYS A 14 6.56 -1.79 -0.63
CA CYS A 14 5.19 -2.13 -0.98
C CYS A 14 4.25 -0.94 -0.73
N VAL A 15 4.43 -0.24 0.38
CA VAL A 15 3.62 0.94 0.68
C VAL A 15 3.86 2.01 -0.38
N GLU A 16 5.12 2.24 -0.74
CA GLU A 16 5.43 3.26 -1.73
C GLU A 16 4.91 2.90 -3.11
N GLU A 17 5.01 1.63 -3.49
CA GLU A 17 4.50 1.19 -4.78
C GLU A 17 2.99 1.38 -4.86
N LEU A 18 2.28 1.02 -3.79
CA LEU A 18 0.84 1.16 -3.79
C LEU A 18 0.45 2.63 -3.81
N ARG A 19 1.14 3.45 -3.02
CA ARG A 19 0.86 4.88 -2.98
C ARG A 19 1.06 5.51 -4.36
N ALA A 20 2.14 5.15 -5.04
CA ALA A 20 2.43 5.68 -6.37
C ALA A 20 1.39 5.23 -7.39
N ALA A 21 0.99 3.95 -7.33
CA ALA A 21 0.00 3.43 -8.26
C ALA A 21 -1.35 4.11 -8.07
N LEU A 22 -1.75 4.33 -6.82
CA LEU A 22 -3.00 5.03 -6.53
C LEU A 22 -2.95 6.48 -7.02
N ALA A 23 -1.79 7.11 -6.88
CA ALA A 23 -1.64 8.50 -7.31
C ALA A 23 -1.87 8.66 -8.81
N LEU A 24 -1.55 7.63 -9.60
CA LEU A 24 -1.79 7.69 -11.05
C LEU A 24 -3.28 7.84 -11.36
N HIS A 25 -4.14 7.46 -10.42
CA HIS A 25 -5.57 7.55 -10.60
C HIS A 25 -6.19 8.63 -9.72
N GLY A 26 -5.35 9.48 -9.14
CA GLY A 26 -5.84 10.55 -8.29
C GLY A 26 -6.41 10.09 -6.97
N ILE A 27 -6.00 8.90 -6.51
CA ILE A 27 -6.52 8.33 -5.28
C ILE A 27 -5.49 8.43 -4.17
N THR A 28 -5.92 8.86 -2.99
CA THR A 28 -5.06 8.93 -1.83
C THR A 28 -5.71 8.16 -0.70
N LEU A 29 -4.97 7.22 -0.12
CA LEU A 29 -5.40 6.53 1.09
C LEU A 29 -4.65 7.19 2.24
N PRO A 30 -5.33 8.01 3.03
CA PRO A 30 -4.62 8.86 4.01
C PRO A 30 -3.92 8.10 5.12
N SER A 31 -4.37 6.88 5.42
CA SER A 31 -3.78 6.09 6.49
C SER A 31 -2.91 4.95 5.98
N LEU A 32 -2.60 4.94 4.70
CA LEU A 32 -1.76 3.90 4.13
C LEU A 32 -0.34 4.01 4.68
N ASP A 33 0.13 2.96 5.33
CA ASP A 33 1.46 2.99 5.92
C ASP A 33 1.83 1.56 6.32
N VAL A 34 3.02 1.37 6.85
CA VAL A 34 3.40 0.08 7.39
C VAL A 34 2.67 -0.13 8.70
N ASP A 35 2.35 -1.39 8.99
CA ASP A 35 1.72 -1.72 10.26
C ASP A 35 2.82 -1.85 11.29
N LEU A 36 2.95 -0.86 12.17
CA LEU A 36 4.07 -0.79 13.10
C LEU A 36 4.20 -1.99 14.02
N PRO A 37 3.13 -2.52 14.59
CA PRO A 37 3.27 -3.71 15.44
C PRO A 37 3.87 -4.90 14.71
N SER A 38 3.46 -5.15 13.47
CA SER A 38 4.01 -6.28 12.71
C SER A 38 5.41 -5.95 12.22
N PHE A 39 5.66 -4.69 11.87
CA PHE A 39 6.96 -4.26 11.38
C PHE A 39 8.02 -4.44 12.48
N ALA A 40 7.65 -4.22 13.72
CA ALA A 40 8.56 -4.33 14.85
C ALA A 40 8.80 -5.76 15.28
N ASP A 41 7.99 -6.70 14.83
CA ASP A 41 8.10 -8.09 15.24
C ASP A 41 9.13 -8.78 14.36
N SER A 42 10.22 -9.23 14.95
CA SER A 42 11.28 -9.85 14.17
C SER A 42 10.89 -11.20 13.56
N HIS A 43 9.77 -11.75 13.99
CA HIS A 43 9.30 -13.02 13.45
C HIS A 43 8.24 -12.81 12.36
N SER A 44 7.89 -11.57 12.07
CA SER A 44 6.86 -11.28 11.11
C SER A 44 7.47 -10.67 9.84
N PRO A 45 6.97 -11.02 8.66
CA PRO A 45 7.45 -10.38 7.43
C PRO A 45 6.99 -8.93 7.32
N GLY A 46 6.15 -8.48 8.23
CA GLY A 46 5.61 -7.14 8.17
C GLY A 46 4.30 -7.11 7.39
N LEU A 47 3.45 -6.17 7.73
CA LEU A 47 2.16 -6.01 7.08
C LEU A 47 1.99 -4.58 6.63
N VAL A 48 1.20 -4.39 5.60
CA VAL A 48 0.84 -3.07 5.13
C VAL A 48 -0.53 -2.73 5.70
N SER A 49 -0.66 -1.55 6.28
CA SER A 49 -1.93 -1.09 6.80
C SER A 49 -2.57 -0.19 5.75
N LEU A 50 -3.72 -0.60 5.23
CA LEU A 50 -4.42 0.23 4.25
C LEU A 50 -5.20 1.35 4.93
N GLY A 51 -5.58 1.13 6.18
CA GLY A 51 -6.27 2.15 6.93
C GLY A 51 -7.68 2.43 6.45
N ASN A 52 -8.27 3.46 7.00
CA ASN A 52 -9.62 3.86 6.64
C ASN A 52 -9.57 4.93 5.57
N CYS A 53 -10.60 4.98 4.75
CA CYS A 53 -10.77 6.07 3.81
C CYS A 53 -12.25 6.40 3.74
N ASN A 54 -12.58 7.55 3.18
CA ASN A 54 -13.99 7.93 3.07
C ASN A 54 -14.65 7.19 1.90
N THR A 55 -15.96 7.31 1.82
CA THR A 55 -16.72 6.57 0.82
C THR A 55 -16.42 7.05 -0.60
N THR A 56 -16.12 8.33 -0.76
CA THR A 56 -15.78 8.86 -2.07
C THR A 56 -14.51 8.20 -2.59
N THR A 57 -13.50 8.09 -1.74
CA THR A 57 -12.25 7.43 -2.11
C THR A 57 -12.48 5.95 -2.38
N ALA A 58 -13.31 5.30 -1.56
CA ALA A 58 -13.59 3.89 -1.75
C ALA A 58 -14.28 3.63 -3.08
N ARG A 59 -15.21 4.51 -3.47
CA ARG A 59 -15.88 4.36 -4.76
C ARG A 59 -14.92 4.57 -5.92
N ALA A 60 -14.06 5.56 -5.80
CA ALA A 60 -13.06 5.82 -6.85
C ALA A 60 -12.15 4.61 -7.02
N LEU A 61 -11.74 4.00 -5.91
CA LEU A 61 -10.90 2.83 -5.96
C LEU A 61 -11.64 1.66 -6.61
N ALA A 62 -12.90 1.46 -6.26
CA ALA A 62 -13.69 0.39 -6.86
C ALA A 62 -13.82 0.58 -8.36
N THR A 63 -14.00 1.81 -8.81
CA THR A 63 -14.11 2.11 -10.24
C THR A 63 -12.83 1.77 -10.97
N VAL A 64 -11.69 2.15 -10.40
CA VAL A 64 -10.40 1.88 -11.01
C VAL A 64 -10.16 0.37 -11.10
N LEU A 65 -10.49 -0.36 -10.04
CA LEU A 65 -10.28 -1.80 -10.01
C LEU A 65 -11.16 -2.51 -11.03
N ARG A 66 -12.41 -2.04 -11.20
CA ARG A 66 -13.27 -2.65 -12.21
C ARG A 66 -12.76 -2.40 -13.61
N LYS A 67 -12.25 -1.21 -13.88
CA LYS A 67 -11.67 -0.91 -15.18
C LYS A 67 -10.47 -1.78 -15.45
N ALA A 68 -9.64 -2.00 -14.43
CA ALA A 68 -8.47 -2.86 -14.60
C ALA A 68 -8.89 -4.29 -14.93
N ALA A 69 -9.98 -4.76 -14.36
CA ALA A 69 -10.47 -6.12 -14.62
C ALA A 69 -11.00 -6.28 -16.04
N ASP A 70 -11.41 -5.18 -16.66
CA ASP A 70 -11.93 -5.23 -18.02
C ASP A 70 -10.83 -5.16 -19.07
N GLN A 71 -9.61 -5.05 -18.67
CA GLN A 71 -8.50 -4.93 -19.62
C GLN A 71 -8.16 -6.26 -20.25
#